data_06066b65597b5fc8b3482b42e7fbf0f7
#
_entry.id   06066b65597b5fc8b3482b42e7fbf0f7
#
_cell.length_a   1.000
_cell.length_b   1.000
_cell.length_c   1.000
_cell.angle_alpha   90.00
_cell.angle_beta   90.00
_cell.angle_gamma   90.00
#
_symmetry.space_group_name_H-M   'P 1'
#
loop_
_entity.id
_entity.type
_entity.pdbx_description
1 polymer ?
#
loop_
_entity_poly.entity_id
_entity_poly.type
_entity_poly.pdbx_seq_one_letter_code
_entity_poly.pdbx_strand_id
1 'polypeptide(L)'
;MRADKFFAEKFGSRTKAAEAIEKGLVLIGGKPIKPKTEVSDADEVVFIKAEEQFVSNGGYKLEKGIKTFDFDCKDKIFADIGASTGGFTDCLLQRGAAKVYAIDVGESLLHDSLRCSEKIVQMENTNARYLTKEDFPDALDGVVTDVSFISLRLIFPVIKAILKEDGHAFALIKPQFECENKHIGKSGIVTPSAHADIVKKVLEYLNESGLYAHGITNAPIRKGKNIEYILYIRPIWQGGKSSDEIIATVRTLVKKNSLGELQ
;
A
#
# COMPACT_ATOMS: atom_id res chain seq x y z
N MET A 1 34.30 -0.33 11.79
CA MET A 1 33.14 0.61 11.80
C MET A 1 31.83 -0.20 11.78
N ARG A 2 30.73 0.28 12.41
CA ARG A 2 29.45 -0.44 12.37
C ARG A 2 28.95 -0.61 10.93
N ALA A 3 28.45 -1.80 10.60
CA ALA A 3 27.99 -2.15 9.26
C ALA A 3 26.91 -1.21 8.70
N ASP A 4 25.92 -0.79 9.53
CA ASP A 4 24.87 0.14 9.10
C ASP A 4 25.42 1.52 8.68
N LYS A 5 26.53 1.94 9.25
CA LYS A 5 27.22 3.18 8.90
C LYS A 5 28.17 2.97 7.70
N PHE A 6 28.87 1.86 7.68
CA PHE A 6 29.84 1.51 6.64
C PHE A 6 29.17 1.38 5.26
N PHE A 7 28.01 0.72 5.20
CA PHE A 7 27.28 0.50 3.95
C PHE A 7 26.25 1.60 3.64
N ALA A 8 26.20 2.70 4.41
CA ALA A 8 25.21 3.76 4.23
C ALA A 8 25.24 4.40 2.83
N GLU A 9 26.41 4.63 2.27
CA GLU A 9 26.60 5.19 0.94
C GLU A 9 26.06 4.24 -0.14
N LYS A 10 26.40 2.95 -0.07
CA LYS A 10 25.96 1.92 -1.02
C LYS A 10 24.43 1.77 -1.07
N PHE A 11 23.75 1.88 0.07
CA PHE A 11 22.29 1.76 0.15
C PHE A 11 21.56 3.11 0.14
N GLY A 12 22.28 4.22 -0.05
CA GLY A 12 21.75 5.58 -0.10
C GLY A 12 21.36 6.19 1.25
N SER A 13 21.33 5.41 2.33
CA SER A 13 21.20 5.91 3.71
C SER A 13 21.53 4.83 4.73
N ARG A 14 21.87 5.27 5.98
CA ARG A 14 22.12 4.37 7.11
C ARG A 14 20.91 3.49 7.46
N THR A 15 19.70 4.03 7.35
CA THR A 15 18.47 3.30 7.61
C THR A 15 18.26 2.19 6.58
N LYS A 16 18.44 2.50 5.29
CA LYS A 16 18.33 1.50 4.21
C LYS A 16 19.43 0.42 4.33
N ALA A 17 20.65 0.79 4.72
CA ALA A 17 21.70 -0.16 4.98
C ALA A 17 21.34 -1.11 6.14
N ALA A 18 20.81 -0.58 7.25
CA ALA A 18 20.34 -1.41 8.36
C ALA A 18 19.22 -2.36 7.97
N GLU A 19 18.23 -1.89 7.20
CA GLU A 19 17.14 -2.72 6.67
C GLU A 19 17.66 -3.84 5.76
N ALA A 20 18.61 -3.54 4.85
CA ALA A 20 19.21 -4.53 3.97
C ALA A 20 19.98 -5.60 4.75
N ILE A 21 20.72 -5.19 5.79
CA ILE A 21 21.45 -6.11 6.68
C ILE A 21 20.48 -6.99 7.47
N GLU A 22 19.40 -6.42 8.03
CA GLU A 22 18.39 -7.18 8.77
C GLU A 22 17.63 -8.19 7.88
N LYS A 23 17.50 -7.90 6.59
CA LYS A 23 16.98 -8.83 5.58
C LYS A 23 17.98 -9.91 5.14
N GLY A 24 19.18 -9.92 5.69
CA GLY A 24 20.22 -10.89 5.32
C GLY A 24 20.87 -10.66 3.95
N LEU A 25 20.72 -9.46 3.38
CA LEU A 25 21.25 -9.13 2.05
C LEU A 25 22.73 -8.76 2.04
N VAL A 26 23.36 -8.71 3.21
CA VAL A 26 24.79 -8.44 3.37
C VAL A 26 25.40 -9.59 4.16
N LEU A 27 26.33 -10.30 3.51
CA LEU A 27 27.08 -11.37 4.13
C LEU A 27 28.55 -10.95 4.30
N ILE A 28 29.17 -11.40 5.37
CA ILE A 28 30.63 -11.32 5.56
C ILE A 28 31.13 -12.74 5.84
N GLY A 29 32.12 -13.17 5.05
CA GLY A 29 32.60 -14.55 5.11
C GLY A 29 31.49 -15.58 4.89
N GLY A 30 30.51 -15.27 4.03
CA GLY A 30 29.36 -16.11 3.71
C GLY A 30 28.23 -16.16 4.77
N LYS A 31 28.33 -15.36 5.85
CA LYS A 31 27.33 -15.37 6.94
C LYS A 31 26.59 -14.02 7.05
N PRO A 32 25.25 -14.05 7.34
CA PRO A 32 24.51 -12.84 7.62
C PRO A 32 25.05 -12.11 8.84
N ILE A 33 25.08 -10.79 8.77
CA ILE A 33 25.55 -9.90 9.86
C ILE A 33 24.39 -9.12 10.49
N LYS A 34 24.69 -8.38 11.56
CA LYS A 34 23.73 -7.45 12.19
C LYS A 34 24.14 -5.99 11.89
N PRO A 35 23.21 -5.02 11.92
CA PRO A 35 23.53 -3.60 11.67
C PRO A 35 24.62 -3.03 12.57
N LYS A 36 24.80 -3.61 13.78
CA LYS A 36 25.81 -3.21 14.76
C LYS A 36 27.14 -3.96 14.63
N THR A 37 27.24 -4.94 13.72
CA THR A 37 28.48 -5.69 13.49
C THR A 37 29.59 -4.73 13.08
N GLU A 38 30.75 -4.86 13.66
CA GLU A 38 31.96 -4.11 13.25
C GLU A 38 32.48 -4.71 11.94
N VAL A 39 32.72 -3.82 10.97
CA VAL A 39 33.22 -4.17 9.63
C VAL A 39 34.36 -3.24 9.22
N SER A 40 35.20 -3.73 8.33
CA SER A 40 36.35 -3.03 7.75
C SER A 40 36.45 -3.28 6.24
N ASP A 41 37.32 -2.54 5.57
CA ASP A 41 37.58 -2.73 4.13
C ASP A 41 38.31 -4.07 3.83
N ALA A 42 38.80 -4.76 4.84
CA ALA A 42 39.46 -6.07 4.70
C ALA A 42 38.47 -7.24 4.72
N ASP A 43 37.17 -6.99 5.03
CA ASP A 43 36.16 -8.04 5.10
C ASP A 43 35.69 -8.45 3.70
N GLU A 44 35.58 -9.76 3.47
CA GLU A 44 34.99 -10.30 2.24
C GLU A 44 33.46 -10.13 2.31
N VAL A 45 32.96 -9.08 1.66
CA VAL A 45 31.54 -8.71 1.67
C VAL A 45 30.85 -9.21 0.42
N VAL A 46 29.79 -10.00 0.61
CA VAL A 46 28.87 -10.42 -0.46
C VAL A 46 27.54 -9.72 -0.26
N PHE A 47 27.09 -9.03 -1.31
CA PHE A 47 25.76 -8.45 -1.36
C PHE A 47 24.82 -9.41 -2.10
N ILE A 48 23.81 -9.90 -1.39
CA ILE A 48 22.73 -10.67 -2.01
C ILE A 48 21.77 -9.65 -2.62
N LYS A 49 21.52 -9.74 -3.92
CA LYS A 49 20.44 -8.98 -4.55
C LYS A 49 19.14 -9.55 -4.02
N ALA A 50 18.38 -8.78 -3.21
CA ALA A 50 17.01 -9.16 -2.94
C ALA A 50 16.32 -9.24 -4.31
N GLU A 51 15.76 -10.36 -4.64
CA GLU A 51 14.71 -10.40 -5.63
C GLU A 51 13.53 -9.66 -4.98
N GLU A 52 13.47 -8.35 -5.18
CA GLU A 52 12.29 -7.59 -4.81
C GLU A 52 11.17 -8.09 -5.73
N GLN A 53 10.21 -8.78 -5.16
CA GLN A 53 9.08 -9.32 -5.90
C GLN A 53 8.32 -8.21 -6.62
N PHE A 54 8.28 -7.00 -6.06
CA PHE A 54 7.58 -5.83 -6.61
C PHE A 54 8.51 -4.61 -6.68
N VAL A 55 8.25 -3.74 -7.63
CA VAL A 55 9.03 -2.49 -7.84
C VAL A 55 9.00 -1.54 -6.64
N SER A 56 8.06 -1.72 -5.70
CA SER A 56 8.02 -0.97 -4.44
C SER A 56 7.25 -1.70 -3.35
N ASN A 57 7.34 -1.17 -2.12
CA ASN A 57 6.59 -1.70 -0.97
C ASN A 57 5.07 -1.66 -1.13
N GLY A 58 4.55 -0.85 -2.04
CA GLY A 58 3.12 -0.84 -2.40
C GLY A 58 2.65 -2.22 -2.82
N GLY A 59 3.41 -2.92 -3.67
CA GLY A 59 3.05 -4.24 -4.15
C GLY A 59 2.76 -5.25 -3.02
N TYR A 60 3.59 -5.28 -1.99
CA TYR A 60 3.36 -6.16 -0.83
C TYR A 60 2.09 -5.81 -0.03
N LYS A 61 1.70 -4.52 -0.01
CA LYS A 61 0.45 -4.11 0.65
C LYS A 61 -0.74 -4.67 -0.11
N LEU A 62 -0.83 -4.41 -1.41
CA LEU A 62 -1.93 -4.90 -2.24
C LEU A 62 -1.97 -6.43 -2.27
N GLU A 63 -0.81 -7.08 -2.39
CA GLU A 63 -0.65 -8.53 -2.34
C GLU A 63 -1.29 -9.13 -1.07
N LYS A 64 -1.08 -8.51 0.09
CA LYS A 64 -1.70 -8.94 1.34
C LYS A 64 -3.21 -8.81 1.32
N GLY A 65 -3.74 -7.71 0.77
CA GLY A 65 -5.19 -7.51 0.60
C GLY A 65 -5.80 -8.57 -0.31
N ILE A 66 -5.23 -8.77 -1.49
CA ILE A 66 -5.66 -9.75 -2.48
C ILE A 66 -5.70 -11.17 -1.87
N LYS A 67 -4.63 -11.57 -1.17
CA LYS A 67 -4.56 -12.88 -0.49
C LYS A 67 -5.56 -13.01 0.66
N THR A 68 -5.74 -11.95 1.46
CA THR A 68 -6.66 -12.00 2.61
C THR A 68 -8.11 -12.16 2.19
N PHE A 69 -8.49 -11.56 1.07
CA PHE A 69 -9.88 -11.58 0.57
C PHE A 69 -10.09 -12.54 -0.58
N ASP A 70 -9.08 -13.38 -0.89
CA ASP A 70 -9.10 -14.40 -1.96
C ASP A 70 -9.61 -13.84 -3.28
N PHE A 71 -9.05 -12.67 -3.67
CA PHE A 71 -9.49 -11.95 -4.85
C PHE A 71 -8.66 -12.36 -6.09
N ASP A 72 -9.35 -12.69 -7.18
CA ASP A 72 -8.72 -13.01 -8.45
C ASP A 72 -8.64 -11.77 -9.36
N CYS A 73 -7.41 -11.40 -9.72
CA CYS A 73 -7.11 -10.27 -10.62
C CYS A 73 -7.06 -10.68 -12.09
N LYS A 74 -7.07 -11.99 -12.38
CA LYS A 74 -6.81 -12.49 -13.73
C LYS A 74 -7.82 -11.94 -14.74
N ASP A 75 -7.31 -11.52 -15.88
CA ASP A 75 -8.07 -11.00 -17.03
C ASP A 75 -8.94 -9.77 -16.75
N LYS A 76 -8.73 -9.09 -15.60
CA LYS A 76 -9.47 -7.91 -15.17
C LYS A 76 -8.74 -6.61 -15.51
N ILE A 77 -9.51 -5.54 -15.64
CA ILE A 77 -9.06 -4.18 -15.93
C ILE A 77 -9.17 -3.32 -14.68
N PHE A 78 -8.09 -2.65 -14.32
CA PHE A 78 -7.99 -1.86 -13.08
C PHE A 78 -7.62 -0.40 -13.33
N ALA A 79 -8.05 0.48 -12.42
CA ALA A 79 -7.44 1.77 -12.20
C ALA A 79 -6.62 1.73 -10.90
N ASP A 80 -5.36 2.20 -10.95
CA ASP A 80 -4.46 2.38 -9.82
C ASP A 80 -4.35 3.88 -9.53
N ILE A 81 -5.10 4.36 -8.54
CA ILE A 81 -5.15 5.78 -8.15
C ILE A 81 -4.06 6.09 -7.14
N GLY A 82 -3.11 6.95 -7.54
CA GLY A 82 -1.89 7.21 -6.78
C GLY A 82 -0.81 6.16 -7.07
N ALA A 83 -0.63 5.83 -8.35
CA ALA A 83 0.25 4.75 -8.80
C ALA A 83 1.72 4.94 -8.38
N SER A 84 2.21 6.19 -8.30
CA SER A 84 3.59 6.52 -7.91
C SER A 84 4.61 5.68 -8.70
N THR A 85 5.49 4.95 -8.03
CA THR A 85 6.46 4.04 -8.67
C THR A 85 5.86 2.77 -9.28
N GLY A 86 4.55 2.56 -9.13
CA GLY A 86 3.83 1.44 -9.73
C GLY A 86 3.78 0.17 -8.89
N GLY A 87 3.91 0.27 -7.58
CA GLY A 87 3.90 -0.93 -6.72
C GLY A 87 2.58 -1.71 -6.79
N PHE A 88 1.43 -1.02 -6.76
CA PHE A 88 0.12 -1.67 -6.92
C PHE A 88 -0.08 -2.17 -8.36
N THR A 89 0.27 -1.36 -9.34
CA THR A 89 0.26 -1.71 -10.77
C THR A 89 1.04 -3.00 -11.04
N ASP A 90 2.27 -3.10 -10.53
CA ASP A 90 3.13 -4.28 -10.67
C ASP A 90 2.49 -5.53 -10.04
N CYS A 91 1.96 -5.39 -8.82
CA CYS A 91 1.25 -6.48 -8.16
C CYS A 91 0.06 -6.99 -8.98
N LEU A 92 -0.75 -6.10 -9.53
CA LEU A 92 -1.89 -6.45 -10.39
C LEU A 92 -1.46 -7.20 -11.64
N LEU A 93 -0.42 -6.71 -12.33
CA LEU A 93 0.10 -7.35 -13.54
C LEU A 93 0.69 -8.74 -13.27
N GLN A 94 1.47 -8.90 -12.19
CA GLN A 94 2.00 -10.19 -11.78
C GLN A 94 0.88 -11.19 -11.40
N ARG A 95 -0.29 -10.67 -11.01
CA ARG A 95 -1.49 -11.47 -10.73
C ARG A 95 -2.42 -11.65 -11.93
N GLY A 96 -1.93 -11.32 -13.13
CA GLY A 96 -2.61 -11.61 -14.38
C GLY A 96 -3.65 -10.58 -14.81
N ALA A 97 -3.66 -9.36 -14.25
CA ALA A 97 -4.51 -8.29 -14.75
C ALA A 97 -4.30 -8.09 -16.26
N ALA A 98 -5.39 -7.86 -16.98
CA ALA A 98 -5.36 -7.63 -18.42
C ALA A 98 -4.82 -6.24 -18.75
N LYS A 99 -5.23 -5.23 -17.97
CA LYS A 99 -4.83 -3.84 -18.16
C LYS A 99 -4.88 -3.06 -16.84
N VAL A 100 -3.99 -2.09 -16.68
CA VAL A 100 -3.98 -1.17 -15.54
C VAL A 100 -3.85 0.27 -16.03
N TYR A 101 -4.76 1.13 -15.64
CA TYR A 101 -4.68 2.57 -15.78
C TYR A 101 -3.93 3.11 -14.55
N ALA A 102 -2.65 3.46 -14.74
CA ALA A 102 -1.80 3.98 -13.68
C ALA A 102 -1.92 5.51 -13.60
N ILE A 103 -2.60 6.00 -12.58
CA ILE A 103 -3.02 7.40 -12.43
C ILE A 103 -2.23 8.06 -11.32
N ASP A 104 -1.56 9.17 -11.63
CA ASP A 104 -0.87 9.99 -10.63
C ASP A 104 -0.89 11.47 -11.01
N VAL A 105 -0.80 12.35 -9.99
CA VAL A 105 -0.64 13.80 -10.19
C VAL A 105 0.79 14.18 -10.59
N GLY A 106 1.74 13.31 -10.34
CA GLY A 106 3.15 13.47 -10.71
C GLY A 106 3.43 13.05 -12.14
N GLU A 107 4.67 13.26 -12.55
CA GLU A 107 5.16 12.92 -13.88
C GLU A 107 6.38 12.00 -13.77
N SER A 108 6.51 11.06 -14.71
CA SER A 108 7.65 10.15 -14.81
C SER A 108 7.96 9.35 -13.54
N LEU A 109 6.92 9.02 -12.75
CA LEU A 109 7.07 8.33 -11.47
C LEU A 109 7.18 6.82 -11.60
N LEU A 110 6.56 6.21 -12.63
CA LEU A 110 6.56 4.76 -12.80
C LEU A 110 7.99 4.22 -12.95
N HIS A 111 8.25 3.09 -12.33
CA HIS A 111 9.52 2.37 -12.46
C HIS A 111 9.77 1.98 -13.93
N ASP A 112 11.02 2.06 -14.38
CA ASP A 112 11.40 1.85 -15.78
C ASP A 112 10.94 0.51 -16.36
N SER A 113 10.94 -0.55 -15.53
CA SER A 113 10.46 -1.88 -15.95
C SER A 113 8.97 -1.94 -16.29
N LEU A 114 8.18 -0.97 -15.82
CA LEU A 114 6.73 -0.90 -16.05
C LEU A 114 6.36 0.01 -17.24
N ARG A 115 7.18 1.02 -17.52
CA ARG A 115 6.87 2.06 -18.51
C ARG A 115 6.61 1.54 -19.93
N CYS A 116 7.28 0.45 -20.31
CA CYS A 116 7.17 -0.12 -21.65
C CYS A 116 6.11 -1.23 -21.77
N SER A 117 5.35 -1.47 -20.73
CA SER A 117 4.32 -2.52 -20.74
C SER A 117 3.08 -2.05 -21.52
N GLU A 118 2.70 -2.78 -22.56
CA GLU A 118 1.46 -2.54 -23.33
C GLU A 118 0.18 -2.71 -22.49
N LYS A 119 0.28 -3.33 -21.32
CA LYS A 119 -0.82 -3.51 -20.38
C LYS A 119 -1.02 -2.31 -19.46
N ILE A 120 -0.17 -1.29 -19.54
CA ILE A 120 -0.27 -0.10 -18.68
C ILE A 120 -0.63 1.11 -19.54
N VAL A 121 -1.70 1.79 -19.15
CA VAL A 121 -2.04 3.12 -19.63
C VAL A 121 -1.59 4.13 -18.58
N GLN A 122 -0.56 4.93 -18.90
CA GLN A 122 -0.04 5.94 -17.99
C GLN A 122 -0.91 7.21 -18.08
N MET A 123 -1.51 7.60 -16.95
CA MET A 123 -2.31 8.83 -16.80
C MET A 123 -1.59 9.75 -15.80
N GLU A 124 -0.48 10.32 -16.24
CA GLU A 124 0.33 11.27 -15.47
C GLU A 124 -0.31 12.66 -15.44
N ASN A 125 0.14 13.53 -14.51
CA ASN A 125 -0.42 14.89 -14.34
C ASN A 125 -1.94 14.88 -14.15
N THR A 126 -2.51 13.76 -13.67
CA THR A 126 -3.95 13.54 -13.60
C THR A 126 -4.44 13.60 -12.15
N ASN A 127 -5.31 14.56 -11.87
CA ASN A 127 -5.93 14.66 -10.57
C ASN A 127 -7.15 13.75 -10.50
N ALA A 128 -7.01 12.65 -9.78
CA ALA A 128 -8.03 11.63 -9.67
C ALA A 128 -9.41 12.13 -9.21
N ARG A 129 -9.48 13.25 -8.48
CA ARG A 129 -10.75 13.82 -8.01
C ARG A 129 -11.73 14.21 -9.12
N TYR A 130 -11.25 14.35 -10.34
CA TYR A 130 -12.04 14.80 -11.49
C TYR A 130 -12.30 13.69 -12.50
N LEU A 131 -11.85 12.46 -12.22
CA LEU A 131 -12.05 11.33 -13.11
C LEU A 131 -13.53 10.91 -13.16
N THR A 132 -13.94 10.55 -14.36
CA THR A 132 -15.28 10.07 -14.72
C THR A 132 -15.15 8.79 -15.55
N LYS A 133 -16.27 8.14 -15.87
CA LYS A 133 -16.26 6.94 -16.75
C LYS A 133 -15.73 7.23 -18.15
N GLU A 134 -15.93 8.45 -18.63
CA GLU A 134 -15.54 8.92 -19.95
C GLU A 134 -14.02 8.98 -20.14
N ASP A 135 -13.26 9.04 -19.03
CA ASP A 135 -11.79 9.00 -19.07
C ASP A 135 -11.25 7.59 -19.36
N PHE A 136 -12.09 6.57 -19.32
CA PHE A 136 -11.72 5.17 -19.52
C PHE A 136 -12.45 4.56 -20.72
N PRO A 137 -11.71 4.17 -21.79
CA PRO A 137 -12.30 3.41 -22.91
C PRO A 137 -12.88 2.06 -22.47
N ASP A 138 -12.29 1.47 -21.42
CA ASP A 138 -12.69 0.17 -20.89
C ASP A 138 -13.51 0.34 -19.61
N ALA A 139 -14.45 -0.58 -19.40
CA ALA A 139 -15.16 -0.65 -18.13
C ALA A 139 -14.27 -1.29 -17.05
N LEU A 140 -14.13 -0.62 -15.91
CA LEU A 140 -13.20 -1.03 -14.85
C LEU A 140 -13.80 -2.12 -13.96
N ASP A 141 -13.15 -3.28 -13.91
CA ASP A 141 -13.46 -4.37 -12.99
C ASP A 141 -13.00 -4.08 -11.57
N GLY A 142 -11.95 -3.28 -11.45
CA GLY A 142 -11.39 -2.96 -10.15
C GLY A 142 -10.76 -1.57 -10.07
N VAL A 143 -10.72 -1.04 -8.85
CA VAL A 143 -9.97 0.17 -8.49
C VAL A 143 -9.10 -0.12 -7.28
N VAL A 144 -7.83 0.24 -7.36
CA VAL A 144 -6.92 0.21 -6.22
C VAL A 144 -6.42 1.62 -5.91
N THR A 145 -6.16 1.93 -4.63
CA THR A 145 -5.68 3.28 -4.29
C THR A 145 -4.76 3.28 -3.08
N ASP A 146 -3.59 3.91 -3.23
CA ASP A 146 -2.58 4.18 -2.19
C ASP A 146 -2.19 5.67 -2.17
N VAL A 147 -3.19 6.56 -2.04
CA VAL A 147 -2.98 8.02 -2.03
C VAL A 147 -2.34 8.50 -0.73
N SER A 148 -1.58 9.60 -0.82
CA SER A 148 -0.95 10.27 0.30
C SER A 148 -1.32 11.74 0.34
N PHE A 149 -1.38 12.33 1.54
CA PHE A 149 -1.68 13.75 1.76
C PHE A 149 -3.07 14.19 1.31
N ILE A 150 -4.00 13.25 1.13
CA ILE A 150 -5.39 13.49 0.76
C ILE A 150 -6.27 12.48 1.50
N SER A 151 -7.47 12.89 1.91
CA SER A 151 -8.45 12.00 2.51
C SER A 151 -9.19 11.18 1.47
N LEU A 152 -9.47 9.91 1.79
CA LEU A 152 -10.30 9.01 1.00
C LEU A 152 -11.73 9.53 0.79
N ARG A 153 -12.20 10.47 1.61
CA ARG A 153 -13.45 11.19 1.40
C ARG A 153 -13.58 11.77 -0.02
N LEU A 154 -12.46 12.22 -0.59
CA LEU A 154 -12.43 12.82 -1.93
C LEU A 154 -12.25 11.77 -3.04
N ILE A 155 -11.88 10.54 -2.69
CA ILE A 155 -11.59 9.46 -3.64
C ILE A 155 -12.77 8.49 -3.77
N PHE A 156 -13.50 8.21 -2.69
CA PHE A 156 -14.64 7.28 -2.74
C PHE A 156 -15.73 7.67 -3.76
N PRO A 157 -16.15 8.95 -3.89
CA PRO A 157 -17.10 9.34 -4.92
C PRO A 157 -16.58 9.02 -6.34
N VAL A 158 -15.28 9.18 -6.57
CA VAL A 158 -14.65 8.85 -7.86
C VAL A 158 -14.65 7.34 -8.09
N ILE A 159 -14.26 6.55 -7.09
CA ILE A 159 -14.32 5.09 -7.19
C ILE A 159 -15.74 4.64 -7.56
N LYS A 160 -16.78 5.20 -6.90
CA LYS A 160 -18.17 4.90 -7.21
C LYS A 160 -18.56 5.26 -8.64
N ALA A 161 -18.06 6.39 -9.13
CA ALA A 161 -18.38 6.89 -10.47
C ALA A 161 -17.77 6.03 -11.59
N ILE A 162 -16.52 5.54 -11.40
CA ILE A 162 -15.76 4.87 -12.48
C ILE A 162 -15.87 3.34 -12.44
N LEU A 163 -16.19 2.75 -11.29
CA LEU A 163 -16.24 1.30 -11.09
C LEU A 163 -17.54 0.70 -11.67
N LYS A 164 -17.46 -0.52 -12.19
CA LYS A 164 -18.64 -1.32 -12.53
C LYS A 164 -19.51 -1.57 -11.31
N GLU A 165 -20.82 -1.86 -11.52
CA GLU A 165 -21.76 -2.15 -10.43
C GLU A 165 -21.37 -3.41 -9.63
N ASP A 166 -20.80 -4.40 -10.29
CA ASP A 166 -20.29 -5.63 -9.68
C ASP A 166 -18.78 -5.59 -9.38
N GLY A 167 -18.16 -4.44 -9.59
CA GLY A 167 -16.72 -4.23 -9.44
C GLY A 167 -16.21 -4.30 -8.00
N HIS A 168 -14.90 -4.27 -7.86
CA HIS A 168 -14.17 -4.44 -6.61
C HIS A 168 -13.17 -3.31 -6.40
N ALA A 169 -13.00 -2.82 -5.17
CA ALA A 169 -11.94 -1.86 -4.91
C ALA A 169 -11.14 -2.22 -3.65
N PHE A 170 -9.86 -1.83 -3.64
CA PHE A 170 -8.96 -1.90 -2.50
C PHE A 170 -8.41 -0.52 -2.20
N ALA A 171 -8.74 0.02 -1.03
CA ALA A 171 -8.25 1.32 -0.61
C ALA A 171 -7.33 1.18 0.60
N LEU A 172 -6.16 1.82 0.53
CA LEU A 172 -5.26 1.90 1.67
C LEU A 172 -5.67 3.06 2.57
N ILE A 173 -6.15 2.73 3.76
CA ILE A 173 -6.42 3.74 4.81
C ILE A 173 -5.11 4.04 5.52
N LYS A 174 -4.67 5.28 5.44
CA LYS A 174 -3.52 5.83 6.16
C LYS A 174 -4.02 6.73 7.29
N PRO A 175 -4.10 6.25 8.53
CA PRO A 175 -4.74 6.99 9.62
C PRO A 175 -4.20 8.40 9.81
N GLN A 176 -2.91 8.63 9.54
CA GLN A 176 -2.29 9.95 9.64
C GLN A 176 -2.81 11.00 8.63
N PHE A 177 -3.47 10.58 7.56
CA PHE A 177 -4.09 11.49 6.58
C PHE A 177 -5.61 11.61 6.74
N GLU A 178 -6.19 10.83 7.65
CA GLU A 178 -7.63 10.79 7.92
C GLU A 178 -8.00 11.39 9.30
N CYS A 179 -7.00 11.69 10.13
CA CYS A 179 -7.22 12.19 11.48
C CYS A 179 -6.83 13.67 11.65
N GLU A 180 -7.30 14.26 12.73
CA GLU A 180 -6.86 15.57 13.18
C GLU A 180 -5.45 15.47 13.82
N ASN A 181 -4.69 16.57 13.73
CA ASN A 181 -3.31 16.64 14.26
C ASN A 181 -3.18 16.26 15.74
N LYS A 182 -4.23 16.47 16.54
CA LYS A 182 -4.24 16.11 17.98
C LYS A 182 -4.04 14.60 18.26
N HIS A 183 -4.30 13.75 17.27
CA HIS A 183 -4.12 12.30 17.37
C HIS A 183 -2.74 11.83 16.88
N ILE A 184 -1.91 12.75 16.39
CA ILE A 184 -0.58 12.44 15.86
C ILE A 184 0.46 12.83 16.91
N GLY A 185 1.23 11.84 17.38
CA GLY A 185 2.33 12.08 18.31
C GLY A 185 3.51 12.81 17.65
N LYS A 186 4.47 13.26 18.45
CA LYS A 186 5.69 13.97 17.96
C LYS A 186 6.50 13.17 16.93
N SER A 187 6.38 11.85 16.92
CA SER A 187 7.02 10.96 15.94
C SER A 187 6.23 10.81 14.63
N GLY A 188 5.08 11.49 14.47
CA GLY A 188 4.19 11.30 13.32
C GLY A 188 3.33 10.02 13.42
N ILE A 189 3.35 9.34 14.57
CA ILE A 189 2.58 8.10 14.82
C ILE A 189 1.23 8.44 15.43
N VAL A 190 0.17 7.90 14.84
CA VAL A 190 -1.21 8.01 15.34
C VAL A 190 -1.35 7.19 16.62
N THR A 191 -2.01 7.75 17.61
CA THR A 191 -2.24 7.07 18.90
C THR A 191 -3.09 5.82 18.70
N PRO A 192 -2.75 4.67 19.33
CA PRO A 192 -3.48 3.41 19.14
C PRO A 192 -5.00 3.52 19.39
N SER A 193 -5.41 4.31 20.39
CA SER A 193 -6.83 4.50 20.72
C SER A 193 -7.63 5.23 19.63
N ALA A 194 -6.99 6.03 18.79
CA ALA A 194 -7.68 6.82 17.76
C ALA A 194 -8.01 6.02 16.49
N HIS A 195 -7.34 4.89 16.24
CA HIS A 195 -7.49 4.14 14.99
C HIS A 195 -8.94 3.72 14.71
N ALA A 196 -9.67 3.24 15.73
CA ALA A 196 -11.06 2.80 15.57
C ALA A 196 -11.98 3.96 15.13
N ASP A 197 -11.83 5.13 15.75
CA ASP A 197 -12.65 6.32 15.43
C ASP A 197 -12.30 6.88 14.05
N ILE A 198 -11.00 6.86 13.68
CA ILE A 198 -10.54 7.26 12.35
C ILE A 198 -11.14 6.36 11.27
N VAL A 199 -11.05 5.04 11.45
CA VAL A 199 -11.62 4.10 10.48
C VAL A 199 -13.15 4.22 10.44
N LYS A 200 -13.82 4.43 11.57
CA LYS A 200 -15.27 4.69 11.61
C LYS A 200 -15.64 5.87 10.71
N LYS A 201 -14.93 6.98 10.82
CA LYS A 201 -15.12 8.17 9.98
C LYS A 201 -14.90 7.87 8.49
N VAL A 202 -13.88 7.07 8.17
CA VAL A 202 -13.64 6.64 6.78
C VAL A 202 -14.80 5.77 6.25
N LEU A 203 -15.38 4.90 7.06
CA LEU A 203 -16.55 4.10 6.70
C LEU A 203 -17.82 4.96 6.50
N GLU A 204 -17.97 6.05 7.23
CA GLU A 204 -19.04 7.02 7.02
C GLU A 204 -18.92 7.64 5.62
N TYR A 205 -17.75 8.12 5.23
CA TYR A 205 -17.47 8.63 3.87
C TYR A 205 -17.70 7.60 2.76
N LEU A 206 -17.32 6.35 3.03
CA LEU A 206 -17.55 5.24 2.10
C LEU A 206 -19.04 5.04 1.84
N ASN A 207 -19.84 4.95 2.91
CA ASN A 207 -21.29 4.73 2.83
C ASN A 207 -22.01 5.92 2.18
N GLU A 208 -21.63 7.15 2.50
CA GLU A 208 -22.13 8.38 1.87
C GLU A 208 -21.90 8.36 0.35
N SER A 209 -20.85 7.70 -0.12
CA SER A 209 -20.53 7.55 -1.54
C SER A 209 -21.28 6.38 -2.22
N GLY A 210 -22.12 5.64 -1.51
CA GLY A 210 -22.83 4.47 -2.03
C GLY A 210 -21.91 3.27 -2.27
N LEU A 211 -20.86 3.16 -1.47
CA LEU A 211 -19.91 2.04 -1.46
C LEU A 211 -19.98 1.34 -0.09
N TYR A 212 -19.64 0.06 -0.06
CA TYR A 212 -19.76 -0.77 1.14
C TYR A 212 -18.48 -1.54 1.42
N ALA A 213 -18.12 -1.62 2.70
CA ALA A 213 -16.99 -2.41 3.17
C ALA A 213 -17.33 -3.90 3.14
N HIS A 214 -16.46 -4.71 2.55
CA HIS A 214 -16.55 -6.18 2.55
C HIS A 214 -15.48 -6.84 3.40
N GLY A 215 -14.49 -6.08 3.88
CA GLY A 215 -13.48 -6.56 4.79
C GLY A 215 -12.39 -5.53 5.02
N ILE A 216 -11.62 -5.71 6.08
CA ILE A 216 -10.46 -4.90 6.40
C ILE A 216 -9.33 -5.79 6.93
N THR A 217 -8.09 -5.48 6.54
CA THR A 217 -6.89 -6.09 7.11
C THR A 217 -5.80 -5.03 7.25
N ASN A 218 -4.71 -5.34 7.97
CA ASN A 218 -3.56 -4.45 8.02
C ASN A 218 -2.64 -4.65 6.81
N ALA A 219 -2.04 -3.59 6.31
CA ALA A 219 -0.88 -3.69 5.43
C ALA A 219 0.32 -4.29 6.20
N PRO A 220 1.35 -4.83 5.52
CA PRO A 220 2.56 -5.32 6.18
C PRO A 220 3.13 -4.28 7.15
N ILE A 221 3.38 -4.70 8.40
CA ILE A 221 3.81 -3.80 9.47
C ILE A 221 5.27 -3.41 9.28
N ARG A 222 5.55 -2.14 9.45
CA ARG A 222 6.90 -1.57 9.42
C ARG A 222 7.21 -0.96 10.77
N LYS A 223 8.32 -1.39 11.39
CA LYS A 223 8.75 -0.89 12.70
C LYS A 223 8.88 0.64 12.70
N GLY A 224 8.24 1.30 13.68
CA GLY A 224 8.27 2.75 13.81
C GLY A 224 7.45 3.51 12.75
N LYS A 225 6.52 2.85 12.07
CA LYS A 225 5.54 3.46 11.15
C LYS A 225 4.11 3.24 11.64
N ASN A 226 3.18 4.03 11.10
CA ASN A 226 1.76 3.85 11.36
C ASN A 226 1.27 2.49 10.85
N ILE A 227 0.30 1.91 11.55
CA ILE A 227 -0.51 0.83 10.98
C ILE A 227 -1.32 1.45 9.84
N GLU A 228 -1.24 0.86 8.66
CA GLU A 228 -2.09 1.18 7.53
C GLU A 228 -3.05 0.01 7.31
N TYR A 229 -4.25 0.28 6.81
CA TYR A 229 -5.26 -0.74 6.60
C TYR A 229 -5.64 -0.86 5.14
N ILE A 230 -5.89 -2.08 4.69
CA ILE A 230 -6.42 -2.37 3.37
C ILE A 230 -7.90 -2.64 3.53
N LEU A 231 -8.72 -1.74 3.00
CA LEU A 231 -10.17 -1.86 2.98
C LEU A 231 -10.61 -2.48 1.66
N TYR A 232 -11.33 -3.59 1.73
CA TYR A 232 -11.96 -4.21 0.57
C TYR A 232 -13.37 -3.67 0.43
N ILE A 233 -13.72 -3.21 -0.77
CA ILE A 233 -14.89 -2.38 -1.06
C ILE A 233 -15.64 -2.92 -2.26
N ARG A 234 -16.97 -2.85 -2.23
CA ARG A 234 -17.83 -3.08 -3.40
C ARG A 234 -18.96 -2.06 -3.47
N PRO A 235 -19.51 -1.81 -4.67
CA PRO A 235 -20.70 -0.96 -4.86
C PRO A 235 -22.02 -1.58 -4.39
N ILE A 236 -22.01 -2.87 -4.00
CA ILE A 236 -23.18 -3.62 -3.55
C ILE A 236 -23.05 -4.00 -2.07
N TRP A 237 -24.15 -3.96 -1.35
CA TRP A 237 -24.18 -4.36 0.06
C TRP A 237 -24.15 -5.87 0.29
N GLN A 238 -24.67 -6.69 -0.64
CA GLN A 238 -24.77 -8.14 -0.44
C GLN A 238 -23.40 -8.76 -0.11
N GLY A 239 -23.30 -9.38 1.07
CA GLY A 239 -22.05 -9.87 1.64
C GLY A 239 -21.15 -8.80 2.27
N GLY A 240 -21.65 -7.58 2.38
CA GLY A 240 -20.95 -6.48 3.06
C GLY A 240 -20.84 -6.72 4.58
N LYS A 241 -19.91 -5.99 5.19
CA LYS A 241 -19.69 -5.97 6.64
C LYS A 241 -20.22 -4.68 7.23
N SER A 242 -20.88 -4.78 8.37
CA SER A 242 -21.30 -3.61 9.13
C SER A 242 -20.08 -2.81 9.63
N SER A 243 -20.28 -1.53 9.90
CA SER A 243 -19.24 -0.70 10.50
C SER A 243 -18.73 -1.28 11.81
N ASP A 244 -19.60 -1.87 12.63
CA ASP A 244 -19.21 -2.46 13.91
C ASP A 244 -18.31 -3.69 13.73
N GLU A 245 -18.57 -4.56 12.74
CA GLU A 245 -17.70 -5.70 12.42
C GLU A 245 -16.32 -5.24 11.94
N ILE A 246 -16.26 -4.22 11.10
CA ILE A 246 -14.99 -3.65 10.63
C ILE A 246 -14.23 -3.03 11.80
N ILE A 247 -14.89 -2.25 12.65
CA ILE A 247 -14.26 -1.61 13.81
C ILE A 247 -13.79 -2.64 14.84
N ALA A 248 -14.52 -3.72 15.08
CA ALA A 248 -14.07 -4.83 15.92
C ALA A 248 -12.77 -5.46 15.40
N THR A 249 -12.67 -5.63 14.08
CA THR A 249 -11.45 -6.10 13.42
C THR A 249 -10.29 -5.11 13.63
N VAL A 250 -10.51 -3.81 13.43
CA VAL A 250 -9.49 -2.77 13.65
C VAL A 250 -8.96 -2.79 15.09
N ARG A 251 -9.86 -2.86 16.09
CA ARG A 251 -9.46 -2.95 17.50
C ARG A 251 -8.58 -4.18 17.77
N THR A 252 -8.92 -5.31 17.17
CA THR A 252 -8.12 -6.54 17.28
C THR A 252 -6.73 -6.37 16.65
N LEU A 253 -6.65 -5.76 15.45
CA LEU A 253 -5.37 -5.49 14.76
C LEU A 253 -4.50 -4.54 15.59
N VAL A 254 -5.06 -3.45 16.13
CA VAL A 254 -4.32 -2.50 16.99
C VAL A 254 -3.77 -3.19 18.22
N LYS A 255 -4.58 -4.04 18.89
CA LYS A 255 -4.15 -4.81 20.06
C LYS A 255 -2.98 -5.75 19.70
N LYS A 256 -3.10 -6.52 18.62
CA LYS A 256 -2.05 -7.43 18.14
C LYS A 256 -0.76 -6.68 17.81
N ASN A 257 -0.86 -5.51 17.16
CA ASN A 257 0.31 -4.68 16.88
C ASN A 257 1.02 -4.22 18.17
N SER A 258 0.26 -3.83 19.19
CA SER A 258 0.82 -3.42 20.49
C SER A 258 1.54 -4.56 21.21
N LEU A 259 1.17 -5.81 20.93
CA LEU A 259 1.80 -7.02 21.45
C LEU A 259 2.97 -7.52 20.56
N GLY A 260 3.20 -6.89 19.40
CA GLY A 260 4.21 -7.34 18.45
C GLY A 260 3.83 -8.61 17.67
N GLU A 261 2.54 -8.95 17.61
CA GLU A 261 1.99 -10.17 17.00
C GLU A 261 1.59 -9.97 15.52
N LEU A 262 1.62 -8.75 14.99
CA LEU A 262 1.36 -8.48 13.57
C LEU A 262 2.63 -8.58 12.74
N GLN A 263 2.49 -9.16 11.55
CA GLN A 263 3.51 -9.24 10.49
C GLN A 263 3.12 -8.41 9.27
#